data_e7dad9a609b5446ad345394fb7b511d4
#
_entry.id   e7dad9a609b5446ad345394fb7b511d4
#
_cell.length_a   1.000
_cell.length_b   1.000
_cell.length_c   1.000
_cell.angle_alpha   90.00
_cell.angle_beta   90.00
_cell.angle_gamma   90.00
#
_symmetry.space_group_name_H-M   'P 1'
#
loop_
_entity.id
_entity.type
_entity.pdbx_description
1 polymer ?
#
loop_
_entity_poly.entity_id
_entity_poly.type
_entity_poly.pdbx_seq_one_letter_code
_entity_poly.pdbx_strand_id
1 'polypeptide(L)'
;KIRTSGCAEGTAYGDMMERFDEIELNKNACFKASWLIELSKAINTAPSLYLSAGAIHGCVLCQQDQPLVYMEDIGRHNAVDKIAGWMFLNKSTPHDKVFYTTGRLTTEMVIKTVQMQIPVLVSRSGFTAAAVELAREAGLTLIGRAKGKRFIALAGEDRIDFDQSDGGSGDEFRDALSLQRTRQGEAGR
;
A
#
# COMPACT_ATOMS: atom_id res chain seq x y z
N LYS A 1 -27.35 -6.78 -0.07
CA LYS A 1 -26.51 -6.72 1.15
C LYS A 1 -25.22 -7.49 0.85
N ILE A 2 -24.13 -6.77 0.65
CA ILE A 2 -22.80 -7.35 0.45
C ILE A 2 -22.16 -7.48 1.84
N ARG A 3 -21.77 -8.70 2.24
CA ARG A 3 -21.09 -8.95 3.52
C ARG A 3 -19.58 -8.76 3.31
N THR A 4 -18.96 -7.96 4.15
CA THR A 4 -17.50 -7.82 4.19
C THR A 4 -16.88 -8.90 5.06
N SER A 5 -15.77 -9.48 4.62
CA SER A 5 -14.98 -10.45 5.38
C SER A 5 -14.00 -9.71 6.30
N GLY A 6 -14.46 -9.24 7.44
CA GLY A 6 -13.60 -8.57 8.41
C GLY A 6 -14.14 -8.70 9.83
N CYS A 7 -13.29 -8.59 10.82
CA CYS A 7 -13.60 -8.78 12.25
C CYS A 7 -14.56 -7.73 12.86
N ALA A 8 -15.19 -6.89 12.08
CA ALA A 8 -16.27 -6.02 12.48
C ALA A 8 -17.31 -5.99 11.36
N GLU A 9 -18.58 -5.93 11.69
CA GLU A 9 -19.65 -5.64 10.73
C GLU A 9 -19.37 -4.26 10.12
N GLY A 10 -18.56 -4.27 9.08
CA GLY A 10 -18.04 -3.05 8.46
C GLY A 10 -19.00 -2.48 7.44
N THR A 11 -18.76 -1.27 7.10
CA THR A 11 -19.32 -0.45 6.04
C THR A 11 -19.67 -1.27 4.80
N ALA A 12 -20.89 -1.17 4.30
CA ALA A 12 -21.34 -1.87 3.12
C ALA A 12 -20.39 -1.59 1.94
N TYR A 13 -19.86 -2.66 1.35
CA TYR A 13 -18.87 -2.60 0.26
C TYR A 13 -19.39 -1.77 -0.93
N GLY A 14 -20.71 -1.74 -1.13
CA GLY A 14 -21.38 -0.94 -2.14
C GLY A 14 -21.15 0.56 -1.99
N ASP A 15 -21.37 1.11 -0.79
CA ASP A 15 -21.20 2.53 -0.54
C ASP A 15 -19.75 3.00 -0.69
N MET A 16 -18.80 2.10 -0.43
CA MET A 16 -17.36 2.37 -0.62
C MET A 16 -16.95 2.40 -2.10
N MET A 17 -17.68 1.70 -2.97
CA MET A 17 -17.40 1.64 -4.40
C MET A 17 -18.09 2.75 -5.21
N GLU A 18 -19.13 3.41 -4.67
CA GLU A 18 -19.94 4.39 -5.42
C GLU A 18 -19.15 5.54 -6.05
N ARG A 19 -17.98 5.89 -5.45
CA ARG A 19 -17.10 6.96 -5.96
C ARG A 19 -15.72 6.45 -6.39
N PHE A 20 -15.50 5.15 -6.33
CA PHE A 20 -14.17 4.59 -6.60
C PHE A 20 -13.75 4.86 -8.05
N ASP A 21 -14.67 4.67 -8.99
CA ASP A 21 -14.42 4.83 -10.43
C ASP A 21 -14.30 6.31 -10.86
N GLU A 22 -14.73 7.25 -10.00
CA GLU A 22 -14.65 8.70 -10.25
C GLU A 22 -13.33 9.31 -9.78
N ILE A 23 -12.55 8.57 -8.98
CA ILE A 23 -11.31 9.07 -8.38
C ILE A 23 -10.13 8.85 -9.32
N GLU A 24 -9.55 9.92 -9.80
CA GLU A 24 -8.28 9.88 -10.52
C GLU A 24 -7.11 10.15 -9.58
N LEU A 25 -6.21 9.17 -9.45
CA LEU A 25 -4.97 9.34 -8.71
C LEU A 25 -3.95 10.13 -9.53
N ASN A 26 -3.04 10.83 -8.83
CA ASN A 26 -1.97 11.59 -9.47
C ASN A 26 -1.07 10.68 -10.31
N LYS A 27 -1.20 10.76 -11.64
CA LYS A 27 -0.42 9.96 -12.60
C LYS A 27 1.06 10.34 -12.65
N ASN A 28 1.42 11.55 -12.16
CA ASN A 28 2.79 12.05 -12.13
C ASN A 28 3.48 11.78 -10.77
N ALA A 29 2.81 11.08 -9.86
CA ALA A 29 3.43 10.69 -8.59
C ALA A 29 4.61 9.75 -8.87
N CYS A 30 5.78 10.10 -8.35
CA CYS A 30 6.99 9.28 -8.42
C CYS A 30 7.33 8.79 -7.01
N PHE A 31 7.75 7.53 -6.92
CA PHE A 31 8.20 6.90 -5.68
C PHE A 31 9.61 6.36 -5.89
N LYS A 32 10.58 6.81 -5.10
CA LYS A 32 11.96 6.31 -5.17
C LYS A 32 12.13 5.06 -4.30
N ALA A 33 12.82 4.07 -4.83
CA ALA A 33 13.11 2.84 -4.09
C ALA A 33 13.96 3.11 -2.84
N SER A 34 14.84 4.11 -2.88
CA SER A 34 15.61 4.59 -1.71
C SER A 34 14.73 5.04 -0.55
N TRP A 35 13.60 5.70 -0.84
CA TRP A 35 12.67 6.15 0.20
C TRP A 35 12.11 4.99 1.01
N LEU A 36 11.82 3.85 0.36
CA LEU A 36 11.31 2.67 1.05
C LEU A 36 12.29 2.14 2.10
N ILE A 37 13.58 2.20 1.81
CA ILE A 37 14.63 1.73 2.71
C ILE A 37 14.66 2.62 3.96
N GLU A 38 14.66 3.95 3.77
CA GLU A 38 14.69 4.90 4.87
C GLU A 38 13.38 4.88 5.68
N LEU A 39 12.21 4.81 5.02
CA LEU A 39 10.92 4.64 5.71
C LEU A 39 10.86 3.35 6.52
N SER A 40 11.30 2.23 5.94
CA SER A 40 11.32 0.95 6.66
C SER A 40 12.22 1.01 7.90
N LYS A 41 13.37 1.69 7.80
CA LYS A 41 14.28 1.90 8.93
C LYS A 41 13.64 2.79 9.99
N ALA A 42 13.12 3.96 9.61
CA ALA A 42 12.49 4.91 10.51
C ALA A 42 11.29 4.28 11.26
N ILE A 43 10.41 3.56 10.55
CA ILE A 43 9.22 2.93 11.13
C ILE A 43 9.59 1.78 12.07
N ASN A 44 10.62 0.99 11.73
CA ASN A 44 11.04 -0.14 12.57
C ASN A 44 11.84 0.29 13.81
N THR A 45 12.32 1.52 13.89
CA THR A 45 13.06 2.05 15.03
C THR A 45 12.23 3.00 15.89
N ALA A 46 11.11 3.51 15.37
CA ALA A 46 10.20 4.38 16.13
C ALA A 46 9.56 3.61 17.30
N PRO A 47 9.57 4.12 18.52
CA PRO A 47 8.85 3.52 19.64
C PRO A 47 7.37 3.36 19.29
N SER A 48 6.86 2.13 19.35
CA SER A 48 5.48 1.85 18.95
C SER A 48 4.92 0.65 19.70
N LEU A 49 3.61 0.63 19.88
CA LEU A 49 2.90 -0.53 20.42
C LEU A 49 3.02 -1.73 19.50
N TYR A 50 3.10 -1.50 18.18
CA TYR A 50 3.34 -2.56 17.21
C TYR A 50 4.66 -3.31 17.48
N LEU A 51 5.73 -2.61 17.79
CA LEU A 51 7.03 -3.22 18.10
C LEU A 51 7.03 -3.93 19.44
N SER A 52 6.32 -3.39 20.43
CA SER A 52 6.31 -3.93 21.82
C SER A 52 5.33 -5.08 21.98
N ALA A 53 4.15 -5.04 21.37
CA ALA A 53 3.07 -6.01 21.58
C ALA A 53 2.88 -6.99 20.41
N GLY A 54 3.34 -6.66 19.19
CA GLY A 54 3.23 -7.52 18.01
C GLY A 54 1.83 -7.76 17.47
N ALA A 55 0.79 -7.35 18.19
CA ALA A 55 -0.61 -7.64 17.90
C ALA A 55 -1.39 -6.42 17.35
N ILE A 56 -0.71 -5.32 17.08
CA ILE A 56 -1.29 -4.05 16.67
C ILE A 56 -0.87 -3.72 15.23
N HIS A 57 -1.74 -3.05 14.49
CA HIS A 57 -1.44 -2.57 13.14
C HIS A 57 -0.99 -1.11 13.19
N GLY A 58 0.14 -0.81 12.54
CA GLY A 58 0.64 0.54 12.34
C GLY A 58 0.37 1.03 10.91
N CYS A 59 -0.02 2.29 10.80
CA CYS A 59 -0.16 3.01 9.56
C CYS A 59 0.61 4.33 9.63
N VAL A 60 1.29 4.68 8.55
CA VAL A 60 2.11 5.88 8.47
C VAL A 60 1.77 6.63 7.19
N LEU A 61 1.47 7.91 7.32
CA LEU A 61 1.44 8.81 6.18
C LEU A 61 2.82 9.42 6.03
N CYS A 62 3.35 9.36 4.82
CA CYS A 62 4.69 9.86 4.52
C CYS A 62 4.64 10.86 3.38
N GLN A 63 5.61 11.74 3.36
CA GLN A 63 5.93 12.58 2.20
C GLN A 63 7.37 12.28 1.82
N GLN A 64 7.57 11.73 0.63
CA GLN A 64 8.86 11.19 0.23
C GLN A 64 9.35 10.12 1.25
N ASP A 65 10.53 10.26 1.81
CA ASP A 65 11.13 9.41 2.84
C ASP A 65 10.82 9.84 4.29
N GLN A 66 10.01 10.91 4.46
CA GLN A 66 9.72 11.48 5.78
C GLN A 66 8.35 11.04 6.30
N PRO A 67 8.28 10.35 7.44
CA PRO A 67 7.03 10.09 8.14
C PRO A 67 6.42 11.40 8.65
N LEU A 68 5.14 11.66 8.32
CA LEU A 68 4.40 12.83 8.80
C LEU A 68 3.59 12.50 10.06
N VAL A 69 2.94 11.34 10.07
CA VAL A 69 2.13 10.88 11.18
C VAL A 69 2.10 9.36 11.22
N TYR A 70 2.16 8.81 12.42
CA TYR A 70 2.05 7.39 12.73
C TYR A 70 0.81 7.14 13.57
N MET A 71 -0.04 6.21 13.15
CA MET A 71 -1.27 5.83 13.86
C MET A 71 -1.31 4.32 14.04
N GLU A 72 -1.72 3.89 15.23
CA GLU A 72 -1.84 2.48 15.57
C GLU A 72 -3.27 2.13 15.98
N ASP A 73 -3.68 0.88 15.67
CA ASP A 73 -4.93 0.30 16.12
C ASP A 73 -4.86 -1.23 16.07
N ILE A 74 -5.69 -1.90 16.87
CA ILE A 74 -5.87 -3.37 16.81
C ILE A 74 -6.42 -3.77 15.44
N GLY A 75 -7.33 -2.98 14.88
CA GLY A 75 -7.91 -3.16 13.56
C GLY A 75 -7.17 -2.38 12.49
N ARG A 76 -6.62 -3.06 11.47
CA ARG A 76 -5.92 -2.39 10.36
C ARG A 76 -6.76 -1.29 9.69
N HIS A 77 -8.07 -1.49 9.57
CA HIS A 77 -8.99 -0.53 8.96
C HIS A 77 -9.15 0.73 9.82
N ASN A 78 -9.23 0.57 11.13
CA ASN A 78 -9.28 1.70 12.06
C ASN A 78 -7.99 2.53 12.02
N ALA A 79 -6.83 1.86 11.90
CA ALA A 79 -5.56 2.57 11.75
C ALA A 79 -5.53 3.43 10.47
N VAL A 80 -6.10 2.93 9.36
CA VAL A 80 -6.26 3.72 8.11
C VAL A 80 -7.19 4.90 8.34
N ASP A 81 -8.34 4.67 8.99
CA ASP A 81 -9.34 5.71 9.23
C ASP A 81 -8.80 6.83 10.12
N LYS A 82 -7.92 6.51 11.08
CA LYS A 82 -7.18 7.51 11.86
C LYS A 82 -6.27 8.38 10.99
N ILE A 83 -5.59 7.80 9.99
CA ILE A 83 -4.79 8.57 9.02
C ILE A 83 -5.69 9.48 8.19
N ALA A 84 -6.80 8.96 7.66
CA ALA A 84 -7.77 9.75 6.90
C ALA A 84 -8.31 10.92 7.72
N GLY A 85 -8.69 10.68 8.98
CA GLY A 85 -9.13 11.72 9.91
C GLY A 85 -8.05 12.76 10.18
N TRP A 86 -6.80 12.35 10.37
CA TRP A 86 -5.67 13.27 10.56
C TRP A 86 -5.44 14.14 9.31
N MET A 87 -5.50 13.55 8.12
CA MET A 87 -5.37 14.30 6.85
C MET A 87 -6.47 15.35 6.72
N PHE A 88 -7.71 14.99 7.04
CA PHE A 88 -8.85 15.90 7.00
C PHE A 88 -8.66 17.08 7.97
N LEU A 89 -8.33 16.81 9.23
CA LEU A 89 -8.15 17.84 10.26
C LEU A 89 -6.97 18.77 9.95
N ASN A 90 -5.91 18.26 9.36
CA ASN A 90 -4.69 19.03 9.05
C ASN A 90 -4.71 19.60 7.62
N LYS A 91 -5.78 19.39 6.85
CA LYS A 91 -5.90 19.81 5.43
C LYS A 91 -4.70 19.35 4.59
N SER A 92 -4.23 18.13 4.86
CA SER A 92 -3.07 17.55 4.19
C SER A 92 -3.44 17.16 2.76
N THR A 93 -2.68 17.64 1.77
CA THR A 93 -2.87 17.28 0.36
C THR A 93 -2.43 15.83 0.13
N PRO A 94 -3.19 15.00 -0.61
CA PRO A 94 -2.88 13.58 -0.77
C PRO A 94 -1.94 13.26 -1.93
N HIS A 95 -1.83 14.12 -2.94
CA HIS A 95 -1.32 13.79 -4.28
C HIS A 95 0.18 13.45 -4.33
N ASP A 96 0.94 13.80 -3.30
CA ASP A 96 2.38 13.57 -3.16
C ASP A 96 2.72 12.65 -1.96
N LYS A 97 1.71 12.00 -1.40
CA LYS A 97 1.87 11.18 -0.20
C LYS A 97 2.09 9.70 -0.52
N VAL A 98 2.75 9.05 0.40
CA VAL A 98 2.92 7.60 0.47
C VAL A 98 2.22 7.10 1.72
N PHE A 99 1.40 6.08 1.56
CA PHE A 99 0.74 5.43 2.68
C PHE A 99 1.42 4.08 2.97
N TYR A 100 2.04 3.96 4.12
CA TYR A 100 2.69 2.74 4.58
C TYR A 100 1.87 2.05 5.66
N THR A 101 1.72 0.72 5.58
CA THR A 101 0.99 -0.08 6.58
C THR A 101 1.72 -1.36 6.97
N THR A 102 1.53 -1.83 8.20
CA THR A 102 1.94 -3.17 8.63
C THR A 102 0.90 -4.24 8.31
N GLY A 103 -0.32 -3.82 7.97
CA GLY A 103 -1.44 -4.70 7.65
C GLY A 103 -1.32 -5.35 6.27
N ARG A 104 -2.05 -6.47 6.06
CA ARG A 104 -2.16 -7.10 4.75
C ARG A 104 -2.89 -6.17 3.77
N LEU A 105 -2.47 -6.20 2.49
CA LEU A 105 -3.13 -5.51 1.40
C LEU A 105 -4.34 -6.32 0.93
N THR A 106 -5.53 -5.82 1.27
CA THR A 106 -6.82 -6.35 0.82
C THR A 106 -7.52 -5.33 -0.07
N THR A 107 -8.59 -5.72 -0.76
CA THR A 107 -9.40 -4.80 -1.58
C THR A 107 -9.86 -3.57 -0.79
N GLU A 108 -10.29 -3.75 0.45
CA GLU A 108 -10.71 -2.65 1.33
C GLU A 108 -9.57 -1.65 1.62
N MET A 109 -8.33 -2.14 1.79
CA MET A 109 -7.17 -1.28 1.97
C MET A 109 -6.88 -0.45 0.72
N VAL A 110 -7.02 -1.05 -0.47
CA VAL A 110 -6.89 -0.36 -1.75
C VAL A 110 -7.98 0.70 -1.90
N ILE A 111 -9.25 0.34 -1.67
CA ILE A 111 -10.39 1.27 -1.78
C ILE A 111 -10.18 2.48 -0.86
N LYS A 112 -9.87 2.26 0.42
CA LYS A 112 -9.65 3.36 1.38
C LYS A 112 -8.48 4.25 0.95
N THR A 113 -7.39 3.68 0.43
CA THR A 113 -6.24 4.46 -0.04
C THR A 113 -6.60 5.31 -1.26
N VAL A 114 -7.35 4.74 -2.21
CA VAL A 114 -7.85 5.46 -3.39
C VAL A 114 -8.82 6.58 -2.97
N GLN A 115 -9.74 6.32 -2.04
CA GLN A 115 -10.65 7.33 -1.50
C GLN A 115 -9.91 8.48 -0.78
N MET A 116 -8.78 8.19 -0.15
CA MET A 116 -7.88 9.22 0.38
C MET A 116 -7.09 9.94 -0.71
N GLN A 117 -7.20 9.53 -1.99
CA GLN A 117 -6.49 10.06 -3.15
C GLN A 117 -4.96 9.93 -3.05
N ILE A 118 -4.46 8.98 -2.26
CA ILE A 118 -3.03 8.74 -2.11
C ILE A 118 -2.55 7.82 -3.23
N PRO A 119 -1.55 8.21 -4.03
CA PRO A 119 -1.15 7.47 -5.22
C PRO A 119 -0.27 6.23 -4.95
N VAL A 120 0.29 6.08 -3.75
CA VAL A 120 1.23 5.01 -3.41
C VAL A 120 0.84 4.34 -2.09
N LEU A 121 0.61 3.02 -2.13
CA LEU A 121 0.34 2.17 -0.97
C LEU A 121 1.44 1.12 -0.81
N VAL A 122 2.08 1.13 0.36
CA VAL A 122 3.16 0.21 0.72
C VAL A 122 2.75 -0.65 1.91
N SER A 123 3.06 -1.94 1.86
CA SER A 123 2.91 -2.82 3.02
C SER A 123 4.11 -3.74 3.22
N ARG A 124 4.50 -3.94 4.46
CA ARG A 124 5.48 -4.99 4.83
C ARG A 124 4.87 -6.40 4.84
N SER A 125 3.56 -6.50 4.77
CA SER A 125 2.80 -7.75 4.86
C SER A 125 2.46 -8.32 3.48
N GLY A 126 1.67 -9.41 3.46
CA GLY A 126 1.17 -10.03 2.25
C GLY A 126 0.01 -9.27 1.62
N PHE A 127 -0.48 -9.80 0.49
CA PHE A 127 -1.52 -9.21 -0.33
C PHE A 127 -2.47 -10.28 -0.87
N THR A 128 -3.65 -9.87 -1.33
CA THR A 128 -4.60 -10.72 -2.05
C THR A 128 -4.55 -10.44 -3.56
N ALA A 129 -4.84 -11.42 -4.40
CA ALA A 129 -4.91 -11.25 -5.84
C ALA A 129 -5.92 -10.15 -6.24
N ALA A 130 -7.11 -10.18 -5.64
CA ALA A 130 -8.14 -9.18 -5.89
C ALA A 130 -7.69 -7.74 -5.54
N ALA A 131 -6.85 -7.56 -4.51
CA ALA A 131 -6.29 -6.24 -4.19
C ALA A 131 -5.32 -5.75 -5.27
N VAL A 132 -4.56 -6.65 -5.88
CA VAL A 132 -3.63 -6.30 -6.96
C VAL A 132 -4.39 -5.90 -8.22
N GLU A 133 -5.43 -6.66 -8.58
CA GLU A 133 -6.30 -6.35 -9.72
C GLU A 133 -6.95 -4.98 -9.55
N LEU A 134 -7.57 -4.73 -8.41
CA LEU A 134 -8.22 -3.46 -8.11
C LEU A 134 -7.24 -2.27 -8.10
N ALA A 135 -6.02 -2.48 -7.57
CA ALA A 135 -4.99 -1.44 -7.60
C ALA A 135 -4.55 -1.06 -9.03
N ARG A 136 -4.49 -2.05 -9.93
CA ARG A 136 -4.20 -1.82 -11.36
C ARG A 136 -5.32 -1.03 -12.04
N GLU A 137 -6.57 -1.39 -11.79
CA GLU A 137 -7.75 -0.68 -12.31
C GLU A 137 -7.77 0.78 -11.84
N ALA A 138 -7.53 1.01 -10.55
CA ALA A 138 -7.49 2.35 -9.97
C ALA A 138 -6.25 3.17 -10.34
N GLY A 139 -5.26 2.58 -10.98
CA GLY A 139 -3.97 3.24 -11.23
C GLY A 139 -3.19 3.54 -9.94
N LEU A 140 -3.34 2.73 -8.89
CA LEU A 140 -2.60 2.85 -7.63
C LEU A 140 -1.25 2.15 -7.75
N THR A 141 -0.17 2.80 -7.29
CA THR A 141 1.11 2.11 -7.09
C THR A 141 1.03 1.27 -5.83
N LEU A 142 1.13 -0.06 -5.98
CA LEU A 142 0.98 -1.02 -4.89
C LEU A 142 2.28 -1.78 -4.66
N ILE A 143 2.82 -1.69 -3.45
CA ILE A 143 4.07 -2.33 -3.05
C ILE A 143 3.80 -3.24 -1.86
N GLY A 144 4.12 -4.52 -2.01
CA GLY A 144 3.96 -5.53 -0.97
C GLY A 144 5.28 -6.10 -0.45
N ARG A 145 5.21 -6.77 0.71
CA ARG A 145 6.35 -7.45 1.35
C ARG A 145 7.60 -6.58 1.55
N ALA A 146 7.38 -5.29 1.80
CA ALA A 146 8.44 -4.31 1.99
C ALA A 146 9.20 -4.57 3.30
N LYS A 147 10.42 -5.11 3.20
CA LYS A 147 11.32 -5.39 4.33
C LYS A 147 12.76 -5.00 3.98
N GLY A 148 13.26 -3.92 4.58
CA GLY A 148 14.58 -3.39 4.30
C GLY A 148 14.72 -3.04 2.81
N LYS A 149 15.68 -3.65 2.13
CA LYS A 149 15.93 -3.41 0.68
C LYS A 149 15.03 -4.24 -0.26
N ARG A 150 14.23 -5.18 0.26
CA ARG A 150 13.41 -6.09 -0.56
C ARG A 150 11.95 -5.68 -0.52
N PHE A 151 11.32 -5.63 -1.69
CA PHE A 151 9.89 -5.39 -1.86
C PHE A 151 9.40 -6.00 -3.18
N ILE A 152 8.10 -6.05 -3.36
CA ILE A 152 7.47 -6.51 -4.60
C ILE A 152 6.59 -5.37 -5.11
N ALA A 153 6.89 -4.84 -6.31
CA ALA A 153 5.99 -3.97 -7.05
C ALA A 153 4.85 -4.82 -7.63
N LEU A 154 3.61 -4.53 -7.25
CA LEU A 154 2.43 -5.31 -7.61
C LEU A 154 1.57 -4.62 -8.66
N ALA A 155 1.58 -3.28 -8.64
CA ALA A 155 0.91 -2.41 -9.59
C ALA A 155 1.62 -1.05 -9.66
N GLY A 156 1.51 -0.33 -10.79
CA GLY A 156 2.08 1.00 -10.97
C GLY A 156 3.61 1.05 -10.90
N GLU A 157 4.28 0.02 -11.41
CA GLU A 157 5.75 -0.11 -11.41
C GLU A 157 6.44 1.02 -12.19
N ASP A 158 5.79 1.53 -13.21
CA ASP A 158 6.22 2.65 -14.05
C ASP A 158 6.47 3.95 -13.28
N ARG A 159 5.90 4.08 -12.07
CA ARG A 159 6.09 5.23 -11.17
C ARG A 159 7.16 5.00 -10.12
N ILE A 160 7.78 3.83 -10.09
CA ILE A 160 8.86 3.51 -9.15
C ILE A 160 10.19 3.83 -9.82
N ASP A 161 10.88 4.83 -9.28
CA ASP A 161 12.26 5.16 -9.63
C ASP A 161 13.22 4.27 -8.82
N PHE A 162 13.87 3.33 -9.51
CA PHE A 162 14.87 2.45 -8.92
C PHE A 162 16.23 3.15 -8.85
N ASP A 163 16.29 4.22 -8.08
CA ASP A 163 17.45 5.13 -7.94
C ASP A 163 18.66 4.52 -7.22
N GLN A 164 18.53 3.31 -6.68
CA GLN A 164 19.62 2.53 -6.08
C GLN A 164 20.02 1.35 -6.97
N SER A 165 20.67 1.64 -8.07
CA SER A 165 21.30 0.62 -8.94
C SER A 165 22.73 0.30 -8.49
N ASP A 166 22.93 -0.13 -7.24
CA ASP A 166 24.13 -0.82 -6.85
C ASP A 166 23.86 -2.33 -6.73
N GLY A 167 24.20 -3.04 -7.81
CA GLY A 167 24.56 -4.46 -7.85
C GLY A 167 23.57 -5.45 -7.25
N GLY A 168 22.61 -5.91 -8.04
CA GLY A 168 21.98 -7.22 -7.83
C GLY A 168 20.52 -7.19 -7.47
N SER A 169 19.72 -7.67 -8.41
CA SER A 169 18.39 -8.28 -8.33
C SER A 169 17.21 -7.60 -9.01
N GLY A 170 17.39 -6.54 -9.78
CA GLY A 170 16.31 -6.03 -10.64
C GLY A 170 15.89 -7.06 -11.71
N ASP A 171 16.84 -7.82 -12.25
CA ASP A 171 16.58 -8.82 -13.29
C ASP A 171 16.02 -10.14 -12.75
N GLU A 172 16.40 -10.60 -11.57
CA GLU A 172 15.81 -11.80 -10.95
C GLU A 172 14.32 -11.67 -10.64
N PHE A 173 13.83 -10.45 -10.36
CA PHE A 173 12.43 -10.21 -10.11
C PHE A 173 11.57 -10.08 -11.39
N ARG A 174 12.13 -9.54 -12.46
CA ARG A 174 11.48 -9.55 -13.78
C ARG A 174 11.30 -10.98 -14.30
N ASP A 175 12.28 -11.84 -14.10
CA ASP A 175 12.21 -13.25 -14.48
C ASP A 175 11.20 -14.05 -13.65
N ALA A 176 11.02 -13.76 -12.36
CA ALA A 176 10.01 -14.42 -11.53
C ALA A 176 8.58 -14.07 -11.94
N LEU A 177 8.32 -12.86 -12.40
CA LEU A 177 7.01 -12.44 -12.91
C LEU A 177 6.73 -12.96 -14.33
N SER A 178 7.77 -13.10 -15.16
CA SER A 178 7.64 -13.70 -16.50
C SER A 178 7.32 -15.19 -16.40
N LEU A 179 7.93 -15.92 -15.47
CA LEU A 179 7.68 -17.34 -15.21
C LEU A 179 6.26 -17.61 -14.66
N GLN A 180 5.66 -16.68 -13.92
CA GLN A 180 4.27 -16.81 -13.49
C GLN A 180 3.26 -16.57 -14.62
N ARG A 181 3.56 -15.67 -15.56
CA ARG A 181 2.72 -15.45 -16.75
C ARG A 181 2.71 -16.67 -17.68
N THR A 182 3.85 -17.35 -17.84
CA THR A 182 3.96 -18.55 -18.69
C THR A 182 3.18 -19.72 -18.10
N ARG A 183 3.17 -19.90 -16.77
CA ARG A 183 2.42 -20.98 -16.10
C ARG A 183 0.90 -20.78 -16.10
N GLN A 184 0.41 -19.55 -16.16
CA GLN A 184 -1.03 -19.28 -16.27
C GLN A 184 -1.54 -19.36 -17.72
N GLY A 185 -0.67 -19.19 -18.72
CA GLY A 185 -1.00 -19.35 -20.15
C GLY A 185 -1.10 -20.81 -20.59
N GLU A 186 -0.48 -21.76 -19.89
CA GLU A 186 -0.50 -23.19 -20.22
C GLU A 186 -1.63 -23.97 -19.53
N ALA A 187 -2.26 -23.41 -18.50
CA ALA A 187 -3.37 -24.04 -17.78
C ALA A 187 -4.77 -23.75 -18.41
N GLY A 188 -4.82 -23.05 -19.52
CA GLY A 188 -6.03 -22.63 -20.23
C GLY A 188 -6.19 -23.21 -21.66
N ARG A 189 -5.52 -24.32 -21.97
CA ARG A 189 -5.75 -25.07 -23.22
C ARG A 189 -6.18 -26.49 -22.95
#